data_9e52e3cdd1e509cdaef29b7054f56a9b
#
_entry.id   9e52e3cdd1e509cdaef29b7054f56a9b
#
_cell.length_a   1.000
_cell.length_b   1.000
_cell.length_c   1.000
_cell.angle_alpha   90.00
_cell.angle_beta   90.00
_cell.angle_gamma   90.00
#
_symmetry.space_group_name_H-M   'P 1'
#
loop_
_entity.id
_entity.type
_entity.pdbx_description
1 polymer ?
#
loop_
_entity_poly.entity_id
_entity_poly.type
_entity_poly.pdbx_seq_one_letter_code
_entity_poly.pdbx_strand_id
1 'polypeptide(L)'
;MLKSQKGIGKPKTDSSNLGLEISHIRLIFEKAGLKEISVPSLLTASDLVDLYGEDLKLRAYTTSDPVKGEQVLRPDFTVPILLTHLKGKSLQAKYFYSGNVWRRQSFESIIPNEQYQMGFEFFDNKKNNSIALDVEAYLLISTILSKYRAHSVTGDVQILTSAINELDISEYKKASLKRHLWRPKRFMRLLDLYSRQTTSGRNIRLHKSTTLLPWKKKLREFKSFEGVRTKTDIKERIEILEQELSQGLIANSERNFLLKLMKFQSSLSEAPKSISSASMVGGSFKKAIENFELRVGLLSEHVNTKIVKFQVIYGLTTLEYYDGFVFGFQFDNRNYPPIAQGGRYDSLCSSLSKKGKSISAIGSMLRMDFLGKTVTDYRD
;
A
#
# COMPACT_ATOMS: atom_id res chain seq x y z
N MET A 1 10.06 -20.33 -39.48
CA MET A 1 11.15 -20.86 -38.65
C MET A 1 11.08 -20.25 -37.27
N LEU A 2 10.49 -20.94 -36.32
CA LEU A 2 10.44 -20.54 -34.92
C LEU A 2 11.81 -20.87 -34.28
N LYS A 3 12.59 -19.87 -33.94
CA LYS A 3 13.82 -20.06 -33.18
C LYS A 3 13.45 -20.59 -31.80
N SER A 4 13.89 -21.79 -31.46
CA SER A 4 13.80 -22.36 -30.14
C SER A 4 14.55 -21.44 -29.17
N GLN A 5 13.81 -20.73 -28.33
CA GLN A 5 14.38 -19.99 -27.21
C GLN A 5 14.91 -21.00 -26.19
N LYS A 6 16.21 -20.97 -25.94
CA LYS A 6 16.82 -21.67 -24.80
C LYS A 6 16.11 -21.15 -23.53
N GLY A 7 15.29 -22.01 -22.94
CA GLY A 7 14.67 -21.71 -21.67
C GLY A 7 15.76 -21.41 -20.63
N ILE A 8 15.68 -20.24 -20.01
CA ILE A 8 16.38 -19.97 -18.76
C ILE A 8 15.90 -21.04 -17.81
N GLY A 9 16.79 -21.97 -17.43
CA GLY A 9 16.46 -23.11 -16.59
C GLY A 9 15.72 -22.66 -15.35
N LYS A 10 14.52 -23.20 -15.12
CA LYS A 10 13.83 -23.03 -13.83
C LYS A 10 14.83 -23.47 -12.76
N PRO A 11 15.20 -22.62 -11.80
CA PRO A 11 16.07 -23.06 -10.71
C PRO A 11 15.35 -24.19 -10.01
N LYS A 12 16.00 -25.36 -9.93
CA LYS A 12 15.54 -26.49 -9.14
C LYS A 12 15.58 -26.06 -7.68
N THR A 13 14.45 -25.69 -7.11
CA THR A 13 14.28 -25.60 -5.67
C THR A 13 14.41 -27.02 -5.15
N ASP A 14 15.33 -27.23 -4.20
CA ASP A 14 15.38 -28.48 -3.47
C ASP A 14 14.09 -28.55 -2.63
N SER A 15 13.14 -29.37 -3.09
CA SER A 15 11.80 -29.45 -2.51
C SER A 15 11.81 -29.94 -1.06
N SER A 16 12.85 -30.64 -0.64
CA SER A 16 12.99 -31.13 0.73
C SER A 16 13.29 -29.99 1.71
N ASN A 17 14.16 -29.04 1.36
CA ASN A 17 14.51 -27.89 2.18
C ASN A 17 13.34 -26.92 2.32
N LEU A 18 12.57 -26.70 1.26
CA LEU A 18 11.40 -25.82 1.30
C LEU A 18 10.32 -26.35 2.24
N GLY A 19 10.07 -27.68 2.25
CA GLY A 19 9.09 -28.30 3.15
C GLY A 19 9.46 -28.14 4.63
N LEU A 20 10.75 -28.26 4.96
CA LEU A 20 11.26 -28.04 6.33
C LEU A 20 11.10 -26.56 6.75
N GLU A 21 11.40 -25.62 5.86
CA GLU A 21 11.21 -24.19 6.15
C GLU A 21 9.73 -23.84 6.36
N ILE A 22 8.83 -24.35 5.54
CA ILE A 22 7.38 -24.19 5.71
C ILE A 22 6.95 -24.69 7.10
N SER A 23 7.38 -25.90 7.48
CA SER A 23 7.05 -26.50 8.77
C SER A 23 7.61 -25.67 9.94
N HIS A 24 8.84 -25.18 9.81
CA HIS A 24 9.48 -24.34 10.81
C HIS A 24 8.76 -23.00 11.01
N ILE A 25 8.41 -22.30 9.92
CA ILE A 25 7.69 -21.02 9.97
C ILE A 25 6.29 -21.22 10.54
N ARG A 26 5.60 -22.30 10.18
CA ARG A 26 4.30 -22.67 10.77
C ARG A 26 4.39 -22.78 12.29
N LEU A 27 5.39 -23.51 12.81
CA LEU A 27 5.60 -23.63 14.27
C LEU A 27 5.86 -22.28 14.95
N ILE A 28 6.57 -21.36 14.30
CA ILE A 28 6.77 -20.00 14.82
C ILE A 28 5.43 -19.26 14.91
N PHE A 29 4.60 -19.31 13.87
CA PHE A 29 3.27 -18.68 13.87
C PHE A 29 2.35 -19.26 14.95
N GLU A 30 2.32 -20.58 15.09
CA GLU A 30 1.52 -21.28 16.11
C GLU A 30 1.97 -20.89 17.53
N LYS A 31 3.30 -20.86 17.80
CA LYS A 31 3.87 -20.43 19.08
C LYS A 31 3.56 -18.94 19.38
N ALA A 32 3.45 -18.10 18.38
CA ALA A 32 3.02 -16.72 18.52
C ALA A 32 1.49 -16.56 18.68
N GLY A 33 0.75 -17.68 18.77
CA GLY A 33 -0.70 -17.68 19.00
C GLY A 33 -1.56 -17.40 17.77
N LEU A 34 -1.01 -17.49 16.58
CA LEU A 34 -1.76 -17.30 15.34
C LEU A 34 -2.54 -18.58 15.00
N LYS A 35 -3.72 -18.40 14.41
CA LYS A 35 -4.56 -19.49 13.92
C LYS A 35 -4.44 -19.61 12.39
N GLU A 36 -4.27 -20.82 11.90
CA GLU A 36 -4.28 -21.05 10.46
C GLU A 36 -5.64 -20.74 9.86
N ILE A 37 -5.64 -20.01 8.74
CA ILE A 37 -6.84 -19.70 7.97
C ILE A 37 -6.66 -20.16 6.53
N SER A 38 -7.69 -20.85 6.01
CA SER A 38 -7.77 -21.23 4.60
C SER A 38 -8.80 -20.36 3.91
N VAL A 39 -8.44 -19.84 2.75
CA VAL A 39 -9.33 -19.03 1.91
C VAL A 39 -9.33 -19.56 0.46
N PRO A 40 -10.42 -19.39 -0.28
CA PRO A 40 -10.53 -19.89 -1.66
C PRO A 40 -9.43 -19.34 -2.58
N SER A 41 -9.01 -20.17 -3.54
CA SER A 41 -8.10 -19.74 -4.60
C SER A 41 -8.81 -18.98 -5.73
N LEU A 42 -10.09 -19.28 -5.96
CA LEU A 42 -10.96 -18.59 -6.91
C LEU A 42 -11.91 -17.67 -6.15
N LEU A 43 -11.98 -16.44 -6.58
CA LEU A 43 -12.76 -15.35 -5.98
C LEU A 43 -13.67 -14.76 -7.06
N THR A 44 -14.85 -14.30 -6.69
CA THR A 44 -15.76 -13.62 -7.62
C THR A 44 -15.18 -12.28 -8.05
N ALA A 45 -15.11 -12.02 -9.35
CA ALA A 45 -14.50 -10.81 -9.87
C ALA A 45 -15.18 -9.53 -9.38
N SER A 46 -16.53 -9.52 -9.28
CA SER A 46 -17.31 -8.39 -8.76
C SER A 46 -16.96 -8.01 -7.33
N ASP A 47 -16.58 -8.98 -6.49
CA ASP A 47 -16.22 -8.72 -5.09
C ASP A 47 -14.85 -8.05 -4.94
N LEU A 48 -14.03 -8.07 -6.00
CA LEU A 48 -12.63 -7.69 -5.95
C LEU A 48 -12.28 -6.47 -6.80
N VAL A 49 -13.08 -6.20 -7.86
CA VAL A 49 -12.74 -5.17 -8.85
C VAL A 49 -12.53 -3.79 -8.22
N ASP A 50 -13.29 -3.46 -7.17
CA ASP A 50 -13.21 -2.15 -6.52
C ASP A 50 -12.18 -2.09 -5.38
N LEU A 51 -11.66 -3.24 -4.95
CA LEU A 51 -10.78 -3.36 -3.78
C LEU A 51 -9.29 -3.35 -4.14
N TYR A 52 -8.97 -3.85 -5.31
CA TYR A 52 -7.60 -3.85 -5.80
C TYR A 52 -7.32 -2.61 -6.62
N GLY A 53 -6.15 -2.00 -6.42
CA GLY A 53 -5.64 -0.95 -7.27
C GLY A 53 -5.54 -1.40 -8.75
N GLU A 54 -5.49 -0.45 -9.67
CA GLU A 54 -5.46 -0.73 -11.11
C GLU A 54 -4.30 -1.66 -11.53
N ASP A 55 -3.15 -1.57 -10.86
CA ASP A 55 -1.98 -2.41 -11.15
C ASP A 55 -2.28 -3.90 -10.89
N LEU A 56 -2.96 -4.22 -9.80
CA LEU A 56 -3.29 -5.59 -9.46
C LEU A 56 -4.38 -6.17 -10.37
N LYS A 57 -5.35 -5.32 -10.77
CA LYS A 57 -6.36 -5.69 -11.78
C LYS A 57 -5.72 -6.11 -13.11
N LEU A 58 -4.72 -5.34 -13.57
CA LEU A 58 -4.00 -5.64 -14.81
C LEU A 58 -3.20 -6.93 -14.76
N ARG A 59 -2.81 -7.38 -13.55
CA ARG A 59 -2.03 -8.60 -13.35
C ARG A 59 -2.85 -9.80 -12.92
N ALA A 60 -4.14 -9.64 -12.70
CA ALA A 60 -5.01 -10.73 -12.29
C ALA A 60 -5.18 -11.77 -13.41
N TYR A 61 -5.27 -13.04 -13.02
CA TYR A 61 -5.70 -14.12 -13.88
C TYR A 61 -7.19 -14.32 -13.70
N THR A 62 -7.95 -14.15 -14.78
CA THR A 62 -9.41 -14.34 -14.79
C THR A 62 -9.77 -15.65 -15.46
N THR A 63 -10.88 -16.24 -15.03
CA THR A 63 -11.52 -17.41 -15.64
C THR A 63 -13.04 -17.22 -15.62
N SER A 64 -13.76 -17.96 -16.45
CA SER A 64 -15.22 -17.90 -16.50
C SER A 64 -15.83 -19.19 -15.94
N ASP A 65 -16.74 -19.03 -14.99
CA ASP A 65 -17.55 -20.12 -14.43
C ASP A 65 -18.99 -19.98 -14.99
N PRO A 66 -19.59 -21.07 -15.57
CA PRO A 66 -20.92 -21.00 -16.18
C PRO A 66 -22.03 -20.58 -15.21
N VAL A 67 -21.85 -20.83 -13.90
CA VAL A 67 -22.85 -20.56 -12.86
C VAL A 67 -22.51 -19.27 -12.08
N LYS A 68 -21.23 -19.06 -11.75
CA LYS A 68 -20.76 -17.96 -10.90
C LYS A 68 -20.27 -16.74 -11.68
N GLY A 69 -20.18 -16.83 -13.01
CA GLY A 69 -19.67 -15.77 -13.87
C GLY A 69 -18.16 -15.65 -13.83
N GLU A 70 -17.65 -14.44 -13.96
CA GLU A 70 -16.22 -14.19 -13.98
C GLU A 70 -15.58 -14.40 -12.60
N GLN A 71 -14.51 -15.18 -12.56
CA GLN A 71 -13.74 -15.50 -11.38
C GLN A 71 -12.30 -15.02 -11.54
N VAL A 72 -11.63 -14.74 -10.44
CA VAL A 72 -10.22 -14.32 -10.38
C VAL A 72 -9.44 -15.28 -9.51
N LEU A 73 -8.29 -15.77 -10.00
CA LEU A 73 -7.31 -16.43 -9.14
C LEU A 73 -6.78 -15.41 -8.14
N ARG A 74 -6.80 -15.76 -6.84
CA ARG A 74 -6.41 -14.83 -5.77
C ARG A 74 -5.01 -14.26 -6.02
N PRO A 75 -4.88 -12.93 -6.13
CA PRO A 75 -3.59 -12.30 -6.34
C PRO A 75 -2.84 -12.04 -5.03
N ASP A 76 -3.52 -12.11 -3.88
CA ASP A 76 -2.97 -12.05 -2.52
C ASP A 76 -3.88 -12.79 -1.53
N PHE A 77 -3.46 -12.84 -0.27
CA PHE A 77 -4.23 -13.41 0.83
C PHE A 77 -4.97 -12.36 1.66
N THR A 78 -4.51 -11.11 1.66
CA THR A 78 -5.03 -10.06 2.54
C THR A 78 -6.52 -9.80 2.32
N VAL A 79 -6.94 -9.58 1.07
CA VAL A 79 -8.35 -9.29 0.76
C VAL A 79 -9.26 -10.48 1.08
N PRO A 80 -9.01 -11.72 0.61
CA PRO A 80 -9.88 -12.84 0.94
C PRO A 80 -9.91 -13.18 2.43
N ILE A 81 -8.81 -13.00 3.17
CA ILE A 81 -8.81 -13.17 4.64
C ILE A 81 -9.64 -12.09 5.30
N LEU A 82 -9.47 -10.82 4.92
CA LEU A 82 -10.27 -9.72 5.44
C LEU A 82 -11.76 -9.94 5.20
N LEU A 83 -12.17 -10.33 3.99
CA LEU A 83 -13.57 -10.63 3.67
C LEU A 83 -14.11 -11.78 4.53
N THR A 84 -13.29 -12.80 4.80
CA THR A 84 -13.64 -13.92 5.69
C THR A 84 -13.76 -13.46 7.13
N HIS A 85 -12.81 -12.64 7.62
CA HIS A 85 -12.83 -12.07 8.96
C HIS A 85 -14.06 -11.20 9.21
N LEU A 86 -14.43 -10.34 8.26
CA LEU A 86 -15.60 -9.45 8.35
C LEU A 86 -16.95 -10.20 8.39
N LYS A 87 -17.01 -11.42 7.86
CA LYS A 87 -18.20 -12.32 7.99
C LYS A 87 -18.29 -12.94 9.39
N GLY A 88 -17.19 -12.99 10.12
CA GLY A 88 -17.13 -13.51 11.48
C GLY A 88 -17.73 -12.56 12.51
N LYS A 89 -17.87 -13.06 13.75
CA LYS A 89 -18.37 -12.27 14.89
C LYS A 89 -17.27 -11.51 15.64
N SER A 90 -16.03 -12.02 15.60
CA SER A 90 -14.89 -11.43 16.31
C SER A 90 -14.30 -10.27 15.51
N LEU A 91 -13.99 -9.17 16.18
CA LEU A 91 -13.26 -8.04 15.58
C LEU A 91 -11.75 -8.12 15.82
N GLN A 92 -11.30 -9.07 16.65
CA GLN A 92 -9.90 -9.33 16.96
C GLN A 92 -9.55 -10.72 16.50
N ALA A 93 -8.47 -10.83 15.74
CA ALA A 93 -7.92 -12.11 15.31
C ALA A 93 -6.48 -11.98 14.86
N LYS A 94 -5.72 -13.06 15.01
CA LYS A 94 -4.40 -13.23 14.42
C LYS A 94 -4.43 -14.51 13.60
N TYR A 95 -4.32 -14.36 12.30
CA TYR A 95 -4.32 -15.48 11.37
C TYR A 95 -2.95 -15.63 10.71
N PHE A 96 -2.57 -16.86 10.40
CA PHE A 96 -1.52 -17.15 9.43
C PHE A 96 -2.08 -17.98 8.27
N TYR A 97 -1.39 -17.91 7.14
CA TYR A 97 -1.78 -18.62 5.92
C TYR A 97 -0.55 -19.15 5.18
N SER A 98 -0.80 -20.15 4.33
CA SER A 98 0.20 -20.63 3.37
C SER A 98 -0.49 -21.07 2.06
N GLY A 99 0.17 -20.82 0.92
CA GLY A 99 -0.34 -21.26 -0.37
C GLY A 99 0.06 -20.37 -1.53
N ASN A 100 -0.50 -20.65 -2.70
CA ASN A 100 -0.17 -19.97 -3.94
C ASN A 100 -1.01 -18.72 -4.15
N VAL A 101 -0.38 -17.70 -4.74
CA VAL A 101 -1.02 -16.53 -5.35
C VAL A 101 -0.59 -16.44 -6.80
N TRP A 102 -1.44 -15.82 -7.62
CA TRP A 102 -1.21 -15.75 -9.08
C TRP A 102 -1.23 -14.30 -9.54
N ARG A 103 -0.10 -13.84 -10.09
CA ARG A 103 0.06 -12.48 -10.63
C ARG A 103 0.80 -12.54 -11.94
N ARG A 104 0.23 -12.01 -12.99
CA ARG A 104 0.93 -11.84 -14.26
C ARG A 104 2.16 -10.97 -14.06
N GLN A 105 3.31 -11.44 -14.50
CA GLN A 105 4.58 -10.73 -14.46
C GLN A 105 4.99 -10.33 -15.87
N SER A 106 5.89 -9.34 -15.99
CA SER A 106 6.54 -9.04 -17.26
C SER A 106 7.40 -10.22 -17.68
N PHE A 107 7.67 -10.33 -18.98
CA PHE A 107 8.48 -11.44 -19.54
C PHE A 107 9.89 -11.51 -18.93
N GLU A 108 10.47 -10.37 -18.57
CA GLU A 108 11.82 -10.27 -18.00
C GLU A 108 11.83 -10.48 -16.47
N SER A 109 10.69 -10.66 -15.84
CA SER A 109 10.60 -10.79 -14.39
C SER A 109 11.19 -12.11 -13.90
N ILE A 110 12.03 -12.05 -12.88
CA ILE A 110 12.50 -13.23 -12.16
C ILE A 110 11.44 -13.80 -11.22
N ILE A 111 10.39 -13.00 -10.92
CA ILE A 111 9.27 -13.42 -10.07
C ILE A 111 8.34 -14.28 -10.93
N PRO A 112 8.03 -15.52 -10.51
CA PRO A 112 7.09 -16.37 -11.24
C PRO A 112 5.66 -15.82 -11.18
N ASN A 113 4.83 -16.20 -12.15
CA ASN A 113 3.41 -15.86 -12.15
C ASN A 113 2.65 -16.52 -10.99
N GLU A 114 2.98 -17.77 -10.68
CA GLU A 114 2.54 -18.50 -9.52
C GLU A 114 3.60 -18.44 -8.44
N GLN A 115 3.24 -17.97 -7.25
CA GLN A 115 4.15 -17.71 -6.14
C GLN A 115 3.62 -18.38 -4.88
N TYR A 116 4.46 -19.18 -4.22
CA TYR A 116 4.11 -19.72 -2.92
C TYR A 116 4.45 -18.74 -1.81
N GLN A 117 3.45 -18.36 -1.05
CA GLN A 117 3.56 -17.40 0.04
C GLN A 117 3.11 -18.00 1.37
N MET A 118 3.80 -17.64 2.43
CA MET A 118 3.33 -17.73 3.80
C MET A 118 3.20 -16.32 4.36
N GLY A 119 2.31 -16.13 5.31
CA GLY A 119 2.15 -14.83 5.91
C GLY A 119 1.13 -14.82 7.01
N PHE A 120 0.85 -13.63 7.51
CA PHE A 120 -0.13 -13.43 8.58
C PHE A 120 -0.89 -12.14 8.43
N GLU A 121 -2.06 -12.08 9.08
CA GLU A 121 -2.92 -10.90 9.17
C GLU A 121 -3.41 -10.75 10.61
N PHE A 122 -3.16 -9.57 11.18
CA PHE A 122 -3.61 -9.18 12.53
C PHE A 122 -4.74 -8.18 12.40
N PHE A 123 -5.81 -8.43 13.13
CA PHE A 123 -6.98 -7.55 13.23
C PHE A 123 -7.22 -7.19 14.69
N ASP A 124 -7.46 -5.91 14.98
CA ASP A 124 -7.83 -5.43 16.32
C ASP A 124 -8.86 -4.30 16.23
N ASN A 125 -9.77 -4.23 17.19
CA ASN A 125 -10.77 -3.17 17.31
C ASN A 125 -10.31 -2.02 18.23
N LYS A 126 -9.15 -2.14 18.87
CA LYS A 126 -8.60 -1.16 19.81
C LYS A 126 -7.61 -0.25 19.10
N LYS A 127 -8.00 0.99 18.76
CA LYS A 127 -7.11 1.98 18.15
C LYS A 127 -5.82 2.23 18.95
N ASN A 128 -5.86 2.12 20.27
CA ASN A 128 -4.70 2.37 21.13
C ASN A 128 -3.63 1.27 21.07
N ASN A 129 -3.95 0.12 20.48
CA ASN A 129 -3.02 -1.01 20.36
C ASN A 129 -2.31 -1.10 18.98
N SER A 130 -2.62 -0.17 18.07
CA SER A 130 -2.15 -0.26 16.69
C SER A 130 -0.63 -0.25 16.57
N ILE A 131 0.06 0.55 17.37
CA ILE A 131 1.54 0.65 17.33
C ILE A 131 2.18 -0.62 17.87
N ALA A 132 1.63 -1.22 18.93
CA ALA A 132 2.13 -2.49 19.46
C ALA A 132 1.99 -3.63 18.43
N LEU A 133 0.88 -3.64 17.67
CA LEU A 133 0.69 -4.60 16.58
C LEU A 133 1.69 -4.37 15.42
N ASP A 134 2.06 -3.12 15.13
CA ASP A 134 3.08 -2.81 14.12
C ASP A 134 4.44 -3.41 14.53
N VAL A 135 4.79 -3.23 15.80
CA VAL A 135 6.03 -3.76 16.38
C VAL A 135 6.01 -5.29 16.38
N GLU A 136 4.92 -5.89 16.84
CA GLU A 136 4.76 -7.36 16.85
C GLU A 136 4.87 -7.96 15.44
N ALA A 137 4.21 -7.36 14.45
CA ALA A 137 4.25 -7.81 13.07
C ALA A 137 5.68 -7.74 12.48
N TYR A 138 6.39 -6.65 12.73
CA TYR A 138 7.78 -6.50 12.30
C TYR A 138 8.69 -7.53 12.98
N LEU A 139 8.58 -7.68 14.30
CA LEU A 139 9.42 -8.59 15.08
C LEU A 139 9.20 -10.05 14.70
N LEU A 140 7.98 -10.44 14.39
CA LEU A 140 7.67 -11.80 13.96
C LEU A 140 8.41 -12.16 12.66
N ILE A 141 8.41 -11.28 11.66
CA ILE A 141 9.19 -11.48 10.44
C ILE A 141 10.69 -11.39 10.70
N SER A 142 11.13 -10.44 11.51
CA SER A 142 12.54 -10.31 11.90
C SER A 142 13.07 -11.59 12.57
N THR A 143 12.27 -12.22 13.43
CA THR A 143 12.61 -13.49 14.08
C THR A 143 12.71 -14.62 13.06
N ILE A 144 11.75 -14.76 12.14
CA ILE A 144 11.78 -15.77 11.08
C ILE A 144 13.02 -15.61 10.22
N LEU A 145 13.39 -14.37 9.89
CA LEU A 145 14.50 -14.08 8.99
C LEU A 145 15.84 -13.90 9.69
N SER A 146 15.93 -14.07 11.03
CA SER A 146 17.16 -13.85 11.81
C SER A 146 18.34 -14.74 11.38
N LYS A 147 18.04 -15.93 10.87
CA LYS A 147 19.05 -16.88 10.36
C LYS A 147 19.54 -16.57 8.94
N TYR A 148 18.90 -15.59 8.28
CA TYR A 148 19.25 -15.16 6.93
C TYR A 148 19.91 -13.79 6.97
N ARG A 149 20.81 -13.51 6.02
CA ARG A 149 21.42 -12.19 5.87
C ARG A 149 20.46 -11.23 5.14
N ALA A 150 19.37 -10.87 5.81
CA ALA A 150 18.37 -9.97 5.27
C ALA A 150 18.45 -8.60 5.95
N HIS A 151 18.44 -7.53 5.14
CA HIS A 151 18.36 -6.17 5.64
C HIS A 151 16.91 -5.72 5.67
N SER A 152 16.52 -5.03 6.74
CA SER A 152 15.18 -4.45 6.83
C SER A 152 15.16 -3.00 6.36
N VAL A 153 14.07 -2.67 5.68
CA VAL A 153 13.71 -1.31 5.28
C VAL A 153 12.30 -1.03 5.79
N THR A 154 12.10 0.14 6.35
CA THR A 154 10.78 0.57 6.85
C THR A 154 10.35 1.88 6.22
N GLY A 155 9.06 2.16 6.28
CA GLY A 155 8.45 3.42 5.89
C GLY A 155 7.19 3.68 6.65
N ASP A 156 6.60 4.87 6.47
CA ASP A 156 5.30 5.17 7.04
C ASP A 156 4.53 6.14 6.12
N VAL A 157 3.49 5.59 5.49
CA VAL A 157 2.61 6.34 4.58
C VAL A 157 1.85 7.44 5.33
N GLN A 158 1.58 7.24 6.62
CA GLN A 158 0.85 8.19 7.44
C GLN A 158 1.59 9.53 7.61
N ILE A 159 2.93 9.52 7.61
CA ILE A 159 3.73 10.76 7.67
C ILE A 159 3.43 11.64 6.46
N LEU A 160 3.41 11.07 5.26
CA LEU A 160 3.16 11.82 4.04
C LEU A 160 1.69 12.23 3.89
N THR A 161 0.76 11.33 4.24
CA THR A 161 -0.67 11.64 4.17
C THR A 161 -1.08 12.70 5.19
N SER A 162 -0.50 12.69 6.39
CA SER A 162 -0.74 13.74 7.40
C SER A 162 -0.16 15.07 6.98
N ALA A 163 1.03 15.11 6.38
CA ALA A 163 1.61 16.34 5.81
C ALA A 163 0.71 16.93 4.71
N ILE A 164 0.11 16.10 3.84
CA ILE A 164 -0.85 16.57 2.84
C ILE A 164 -2.13 17.13 3.50
N ASN A 165 -2.57 16.55 4.62
CA ASN A 165 -3.75 17.04 5.34
C ASN A 165 -3.56 18.45 5.90
N GLU A 166 -2.33 18.83 6.27
CA GLU A 166 -2.01 20.15 6.81
C GLU A 166 -1.91 21.25 5.75
N LEU A 167 -1.91 20.91 4.45
CA LEU A 167 -1.86 21.91 3.39
C LEU A 167 -3.11 22.81 3.42
N ASP A 168 -2.93 24.11 3.21
CA ASP A 168 -4.03 25.08 3.10
C ASP A 168 -4.63 25.09 1.68
N ILE A 169 -5.20 23.96 1.27
CA ILE A 169 -5.84 23.74 -0.02
C ILE A 169 -7.16 22.97 0.15
N SER A 170 -7.95 22.90 -0.92
CA SER A 170 -9.24 22.17 -0.91
C SER A 170 -9.08 20.70 -0.55
N GLU A 171 -10.10 20.14 0.11
CA GLU A 171 -10.17 18.71 0.38
C GLU A 171 -10.13 17.87 -0.92
N TYR A 172 -10.67 18.40 -2.00
CA TYR A 172 -10.56 17.75 -3.32
C TYR A 172 -9.10 17.65 -3.79
N LYS A 173 -8.30 18.74 -3.66
CA LYS A 173 -6.86 18.71 -4.00
C LYS A 173 -6.09 17.76 -3.08
N LYS A 174 -6.38 17.80 -1.76
CA LYS A 174 -5.79 16.84 -0.79
C LYS A 174 -6.12 15.39 -1.15
N ALA A 175 -7.39 15.09 -1.42
CA ALA A 175 -7.84 13.77 -1.84
C ALA A 175 -7.19 13.32 -3.16
N SER A 176 -7.05 14.26 -4.12
CA SER A 176 -6.37 14.00 -5.39
C SER A 176 -4.89 13.66 -5.19
N LEU A 177 -4.16 14.42 -4.34
CA LEU A 177 -2.76 14.12 -4.01
C LEU A 177 -2.64 12.76 -3.33
N LYS A 178 -3.45 12.47 -2.30
CA LYS A 178 -3.44 11.19 -1.59
C LYS A 178 -3.70 10.02 -2.54
N ARG A 179 -4.68 10.11 -3.43
CA ARG A 179 -5.00 9.06 -4.42
C ARG A 179 -3.83 8.73 -5.35
N HIS A 180 -2.92 9.67 -5.57
CA HIS A 180 -1.80 9.49 -6.49
C HIS A 180 -0.44 9.28 -5.81
N LEU A 181 -0.42 9.05 -4.50
CA LEU A 181 0.82 8.74 -3.77
C LEU A 181 1.56 7.54 -4.37
N TRP A 182 0.82 6.50 -4.75
CA TRP A 182 1.36 5.28 -5.36
C TRP A 182 1.81 5.43 -6.81
N ARG A 183 1.65 6.65 -7.38
CA ARG A 183 2.07 7.00 -8.74
C ARG A 183 2.98 8.23 -8.69
N PRO A 184 4.27 8.07 -8.30
CA PRO A 184 5.15 9.20 -8.00
C PRO A 184 5.22 10.26 -9.10
N LYS A 185 5.30 9.83 -10.37
CA LYS A 185 5.31 10.78 -11.52
C LYS A 185 4.04 11.62 -11.61
N ARG A 186 2.88 11.02 -11.32
CA ARG A 186 1.59 11.72 -11.35
C ARG A 186 1.40 12.60 -10.14
N PHE A 187 1.82 12.14 -8.97
CA PHE A 187 1.83 12.93 -7.74
C PHE A 187 2.67 14.21 -7.91
N MET A 188 3.90 14.07 -8.41
CA MET A 188 4.78 15.23 -8.67
C MET A 188 4.14 16.23 -9.63
N ARG A 189 3.52 15.73 -10.71
CA ARG A 189 2.81 16.58 -11.68
C ARG A 189 1.63 17.32 -11.07
N LEU A 190 0.86 16.68 -10.18
CA LEU A 190 -0.23 17.33 -9.45
C LEU A 190 0.28 18.34 -8.44
N LEU A 191 1.34 18.00 -7.72
CA LEU A 191 1.98 18.91 -6.77
C LEU A 191 2.47 20.18 -7.47
N ASP A 192 3.11 20.05 -8.63
CA ASP A 192 3.52 21.18 -9.46
C ASP A 192 2.31 21.98 -9.98
N LEU A 193 1.25 21.29 -10.40
CA LEU A 193 0.03 21.94 -10.89
C LEU A 193 -0.66 22.77 -9.82
N TYR A 194 -0.71 22.24 -8.59
CA TYR A 194 -1.39 22.91 -7.48
C TYR A 194 -0.51 23.99 -6.80
N SER A 195 0.80 24.02 -7.08
CA SER A 195 1.74 25.03 -6.56
C SER A 195 1.94 26.23 -7.49
N ARG A 196 1.59 26.09 -8.76
CA ARG A 196 1.85 27.14 -9.76
C ARG A 196 0.57 27.82 -10.19
N GLN A 197 0.61 29.13 -10.29
CA GLN A 197 -0.30 29.86 -11.18
C GLN A 197 0.11 29.57 -12.63
N THR A 198 0.01 28.34 -13.08
CA THR A 198 0.52 28.01 -14.41
C THR A 198 -0.46 28.34 -15.49
N THR A 199 0.06 29.10 -16.39
CA THR A 199 -0.32 29.37 -17.77
C THR A 199 -0.34 28.14 -18.69
N SER A 200 -0.46 26.91 -18.21
CA SER A 200 -0.62 25.73 -19.09
C SER A 200 -2.04 25.69 -19.66
N GLY A 201 -2.16 25.50 -20.98
CA GLY A 201 -3.32 25.78 -21.81
C GLY A 201 -4.71 25.33 -21.32
N ARG A 202 -4.81 24.35 -20.42
CA ARG A 202 -6.07 23.91 -19.79
C ARG A 202 -6.47 24.83 -18.64
N ASN A 203 -5.50 25.29 -17.84
CA ASN A 203 -5.74 26.19 -16.70
C ASN A 203 -5.92 27.64 -17.14
N ILE A 204 -5.32 28.04 -18.29
CA ILE A 204 -5.58 29.34 -18.90
C ILE A 204 -7.05 29.50 -19.29
N ARG A 205 -7.71 28.43 -19.78
CA ARG A 205 -9.14 28.48 -20.10
C ARG A 205 -10.01 28.57 -18.85
N LEU A 206 -9.62 27.96 -17.73
CA LEU A 206 -10.33 28.08 -16.46
C LEU A 206 -10.03 29.42 -15.76
N HIS A 207 -8.79 29.93 -15.84
CA HIS A 207 -8.41 31.26 -15.29
C HIS A 207 -8.88 32.44 -16.15
N LYS A 208 -8.96 32.29 -17.48
CA LYS A 208 -9.47 33.32 -18.39
C LYS A 208 -11.00 33.38 -18.44
N SER A 209 -11.69 32.29 -18.19
CA SER A 209 -13.13 32.34 -17.90
C SER A 209 -13.28 32.70 -16.41
N THR A 210 -13.17 33.95 -16.10
CA THR A 210 -13.31 34.54 -14.76
C THR A 210 -14.65 34.25 -14.09
N THR A 211 -15.52 33.47 -14.72
CA THR A 211 -16.76 32.99 -14.15
C THR A 211 -17.18 31.68 -14.84
N LEU A 212 -17.48 30.66 -14.09
CA LEU A 212 -18.25 29.50 -14.54
C LEU A 212 -19.73 29.86 -14.74
N LEU A 213 -20.08 31.14 -14.58
CA LEU A 213 -21.39 31.72 -14.87
C LEU A 213 -21.93 31.35 -16.25
N PRO A 214 -21.15 31.40 -17.36
CA PRO A 214 -21.67 30.98 -18.67
C PRO A 214 -22.09 29.50 -18.70
N TRP A 215 -21.40 28.63 -18.00
CA TRP A 215 -21.77 27.22 -17.94
C TRP A 215 -22.98 26.96 -17.05
N LYS A 216 -23.12 27.69 -15.92
CA LYS A 216 -24.34 27.65 -15.09
C LYS A 216 -25.56 28.11 -15.86
N LYS A 217 -25.44 29.17 -16.69
CA LYS A 217 -26.49 29.66 -17.56
C LYS A 217 -26.84 28.61 -18.63
N LYS A 218 -25.86 28.12 -19.38
CA LYS A 218 -26.04 27.04 -20.36
C LYS A 218 -26.68 25.80 -19.75
N LEU A 219 -26.26 25.37 -18.55
CA LEU A 219 -26.83 24.21 -17.87
C LEU A 219 -28.33 24.34 -17.59
N ARG A 220 -28.84 25.58 -17.40
CA ARG A 220 -30.29 25.85 -17.25
C ARG A 220 -31.03 25.78 -18.58
N GLU A 221 -30.37 26.11 -19.66
CA GLU A 221 -30.95 26.18 -21.01
C GLU A 221 -31.05 24.79 -21.69
N PHE A 222 -30.23 23.82 -21.27
CA PHE A 222 -30.28 22.47 -21.82
C PHE A 222 -31.55 21.71 -21.36
N LYS A 223 -32.41 21.35 -22.30
CA LYS A 223 -33.63 20.57 -22.05
C LYS A 223 -33.38 19.06 -21.92
N SER A 224 -32.39 18.53 -22.64
CA SER A 224 -31.98 17.12 -22.57
C SER A 224 -30.47 17.01 -22.53
N PHE A 225 -29.96 15.98 -21.82
CA PHE A 225 -28.56 15.63 -21.80
C PHE A 225 -28.39 14.25 -22.43
N GLU A 226 -27.55 14.17 -23.46
CA GLU A 226 -27.11 12.92 -24.05
C GLU A 226 -25.72 12.59 -23.44
N GLY A 227 -25.61 11.43 -22.82
CA GLY A 227 -24.34 10.95 -22.22
C GLY A 227 -24.50 10.28 -20.86
N VAL A 228 -23.39 9.77 -20.34
CA VAL A 228 -23.32 9.00 -19.09
C VAL A 228 -23.50 9.88 -17.83
N ARG A 229 -23.28 11.21 -17.94
CA ARG A 229 -23.33 12.13 -16.79
C ARG A 229 -24.69 12.83 -16.72
N THR A 230 -25.27 12.83 -15.53
CA THR A 230 -26.52 13.56 -15.26
C THR A 230 -26.27 15.06 -15.14
N LYS A 231 -27.35 15.83 -15.20
CA LYS A 231 -27.33 17.30 -14.97
C LYS A 231 -26.82 17.63 -13.57
N THR A 232 -27.12 16.79 -12.60
CA THR A 232 -26.66 16.88 -11.20
C THR A 232 -25.14 16.70 -11.11
N ASP A 233 -24.59 15.66 -11.75
CA ASP A 233 -23.13 15.40 -11.75
C ASP A 233 -22.34 16.57 -12.34
N ILE A 234 -22.91 17.21 -13.40
CA ILE A 234 -22.29 18.37 -14.03
C ILE A 234 -22.33 19.59 -13.10
N LYS A 235 -23.46 19.80 -12.42
CA LYS A 235 -23.64 20.92 -11.47
C LYS A 235 -22.64 20.75 -10.28
N GLU A 236 -22.58 19.58 -9.67
CA GLU A 236 -21.64 19.29 -8.61
C GLU A 236 -20.19 19.50 -9.07
N ARG A 237 -19.87 19.09 -10.29
CA ARG A 237 -18.53 19.32 -10.84
C ARG A 237 -18.21 20.79 -11.04
N ILE A 238 -19.19 21.62 -11.45
CA ILE A 238 -19.02 23.06 -11.57
C ILE A 238 -18.78 23.69 -10.19
N GLU A 239 -19.54 23.30 -9.17
CA GLU A 239 -19.39 23.79 -7.80
C GLU A 239 -18.01 23.44 -7.22
N ILE A 240 -17.54 22.20 -7.44
CA ILE A 240 -16.19 21.80 -7.06
C ILE A 240 -15.12 22.65 -7.75
N LEU A 241 -15.27 22.92 -9.06
CA LEU A 241 -14.33 23.76 -9.80
C LEU A 241 -14.33 25.22 -9.33
N GLU A 242 -15.47 25.78 -8.95
CA GLU A 242 -15.55 27.13 -8.35
C GLU A 242 -14.85 27.18 -7.00
N GLN A 243 -15.06 26.21 -6.15
CA GLN A 243 -14.35 26.07 -4.90
C GLN A 243 -12.82 25.96 -5.10
N GLU A 244 -12.40 25.18 -6.10
CA GLU A 244 -10.97 25.04 -6.45
C GLU A 244 -10.34 26.37 -6.92
N LEU A 245 -11.11 27.20 -7.65
CA LEU A 245 -10.65 28.51 -8.13
C LEU A 245 -10.55 29.55 -7.01
N SER A 246 -11.42 29.44 -5.99
CA SER A 246 -11.45 30.36 -4.85
C SER A 246 -10.41 30.05 -3.77
N GLN A 247 -9.82 28.84 -3.80
CA GLN A 247 -8.89 28.39 -2.77
C GLN A 247 -7.43 28.55 -3.18
N GLY A 248 -6.58 28.70 -2.17
CA GLY A 248 -5.16 28.94 -2.31
C GLY A 248 -4.39 27.91 -3.14
N LEU A 249 -3.22 28.32 -3.55
CA LEU A 249 -2.21 27.44 -4.14
C LEU A 249 -1.32 26.90 -3.01
N ILE A 250 -0.74 25.72 -3.22
CA ILE A 250 0.29 25.19 -2.33
C ILE A 250 1.45 26.17 -2.31
N ALA A 251 1.84 26.63 -1.13
CA ALA A 251 2.99 27.50 -0.97
C ALA A 251 4.28 26.79 -1.41
N ASN A 252 5.26 27.57 -1.90
CA ASN A 252 6.55 27.00 -2.30
C ASN A 252 7.27 26.29 -1.13
N SER A 253 7.11 26.79 0.09
CA SER A 253 7.64 26.17 1.32
C SER A 253 7.01 24.80 1.55
N GLU A 254 5.69 24.67 1.47
CA GLU A 254 4.94 23.43 1.64
C GLU A 254 5.28 22.40 0.54
N ARG A 255 5.33 22.86 -0.71
CA ARG A 255 5.77 22.04 -1.84
C ARG A 255 7.18 21.48 -1.62
N ASN A 256 8.13 22.35 -1.26
CA ASN A 256 9.51 21.93 -1.02
C ASN A 256 9.62 20.99 0.18
N PHE A 257 8.81 21.19 1.20
CA PHE A 257 8.72 20.28 2.34
C PHE A 257 8.24 18.88 1.92
N LEU A 258 7.14 18.77 1.18
CA LEU A 258 6.66 17.47 0.66
C LEU A 258 7.70 16.78 -0.22
N LEU A 259 8.42 17.52 -1.06
CA LEU A 259 9.50 16.99 -1.88
C LEU A 259 10.68 16.46 -1.05
N LYS A 260 11.03 17.16 0.04
CA LYS A 260 12.06 16.70 0.99
C LYS A 260 11.61 15.43 1.69
N LEU A 261 10.34 15.36 2.17
CA LEU A 261 9.77 14.16 2.78
C LEU A 261 9.80 12.97 1.84
N MET A 262 9.40 13.14 0.58
CA MET A 262 9.41 12.05 -0.40
C MET A 262 10.82 11.51 -0.71
N LYS A 263 11.84 12.33 -0.56
CA LYS A 263 13.24 11.92 -0.77
C LYS A 263 13.94 11.52 0.52
N PHE A 264 13.25 11.64 1.66
CA PHE A 264 13.87 11.42 2.95
C PHE A 264 14.22 9.96 3.17
N GLN A 265 15.46 9.73 3.55
CA GLN A 265 15.99 8.43 3.95
C GLN A 265 17.07 8.61 5.02
N SER A 266 17.10 7.72 5.99
CA SER A 266 18.09 7.69 7.08
C SER A 266 18.12 6.30 7.73
N SER A 267 18.87 6.15 8.83
CA SER A 267 18.63 5.06 9.76
C SER A 267 17.28 5.27 10.47
N LEU A 268 16.64 4.17 10.90
CA LEU A 268 15.36 4.25 11.61
C LEU A 268 15.50 5.01 12.93
N SER A 269 16.65 4.89 13.61
CA SER A 269 16.92 5.58 14.87
C SER A 269 17.01 7.11 14.74
N GLU A 270 17.47 7.62 13.59
CA GLU A 270 17.65 9.06 13.36
C GLU A 270 16.43 9.72 12.72
N ALA A 271 15.59 8.91 12.06
CA ALA A 271 14.46 9.39 11.26
C ALA A 271 13.48 10.27 12.06
N PRO A 272 13.01 9.91 13.27
CA PRO A 272 12.05 10.71 14.01
C PRO A 272 12.57 12.13 14.27
N LYS A 273 13.78 12.25 14.83
CA LYS A 273 14.41 13.55 15.14
C LYS A 273 14.60 14.41 13.89
N SER A 274 15.02 13.80 12.79
CA SER A 274 15.27 14.50 11.53
C SER A 274 13.99 15.00 10.88
N ILE A 275 12.88 14.27 10.99
CA ILE A 275 11.59 14.67 10.43
C ILE A 275 10.90 15.69 11.33
N SER A 276 10.95 15.54 12.67
CA SER A 276 10.33 16.49 13.62
C SER A 276 10.98 17.85 13.59
N SER A 277 12.27 17.96 13.24
CA SER A 277 12.94 19.24 13.03
C SER A 277 12.48 19.99 11.77
N ALA A 278 11.75 19.36 10.88
CA ALA A 278 11.18 19.98 9.70
C ALA A 278 9.89 20.74 10.06
N SER A 279 9.80 22.00 9.68
CA SER A 279 8.90 23.03 10.21
C SER A 279 7.45 23.02 9.69
N MET A 280 6.76 21.90 9.61
CA MET A 280 5.30 21.90 9.49
C MET A 280 4.67 21.63 10.88
N VAL A 281 3.95 22.60 11.40
CA VAL A 281 3.36 22.53 12.76
C VAL A 281 1.85 22.43 12.66
N GLY A 282 1.37 21.29 12.15
CA GLY A 282 -0.07 21.00 12.16
C GLY A 282 -0.39 19.80 13.07
N GLY A 283 -1.62 19.74 13.60
CA GLY A 283 -2.01 18.76 14.61
C GLY A 283 -1.94 17.30 14.13
N SER A 284 -2.34 17.01 12.87
CA SER A 284 -2.33 15.65 12.35
C SER A 284 -0.92 15.17 12.01
N PHE A 285 -0.07 16.05 11.48
CA PHE A 285 1.33 15.74 11.20
C PHE A 285 2.11 15.50 12.48
N LYS A 286 1.95 16.36 13.49
CA LYS A 286 2.58 16.20 14.81
C LYS A 286 2.22 14.83 15.41
N LYS A 287 0.93 14.47 15.40
CA LYS A 287 0.47 13.17 15.91
C LYS A 287 1.06 11.98 15.14
N ALA A 288 1.21 12.11 13.82
CA ALA A 288 1.85 11.06 13.01
C ALA A 288 3.32 10.87 13.41
N ILE A 289 4.05 11.96 13.69
CA ILE A 289 5.43 11.91 14.16
C ILE A 289 5.51 11.31 15.57
N GLU A 290 4.65 11.71 16.50
CA GLU A 290 4.59 11.13 17.86
C GLU A 290 4.36 9.60 17.80
N ASN A 291 3.43 9.14 16.97
CA ASN A 291 3.18 7.71 16.75
C ASN A 291 4.42 7.00 16.14
N PHE A 292 5.11 7.68 15.23
CA PHE A 292 6.33 7.16 14.62
C PHE A 292 7.46 7.06 15.65
N GLU A 293 7.67 8.09 16.47
CA GLU A 293 8.65 8.10 17.56
C GLU A 293 8.39 6.97 18.56
N LEU A 294 7.13 6.79 18.99
CA LEU A 294 6.75 5.72 19.89
C LEU A 294 7.05 4.33 19.28
N ARG A 295 6.72 4.12 18.01
CA ARG A 295 7.02 2.86 17.30
C ARG A 295 8.51 2.59 17.23
N VAL A 296 9.31 3.60 16.90
CA VAL A 296 10.78 3.48 16.84
C VAL A 296 11.34 3.16 18.23
N GLY A 297 10.82 3.81 19.27
CA GLY A 297 11.18 3.53 20.67
C GLY A 297 10.96 2.06 21.02
N LEU A 298 9.76 1.55 20.80
CA LEU A 298 9.43 0.13 21.05
C LEU A 298 10.26 -0.83 20.20
N LEU A 299 10.52 -0.53 18.93
CA LEU A 299 11.38 -1.36 18.09
C LEU A 299 12.82 -1.38 18.60
N SER A 300 13.33 -0.26 19.13
CA SER A 300 14.72 -0.16 19.62
C SER A 300 15.01 -1.03 20.83
N GLU A 301 13.97 -1.47 21.55
CA GLU A 301 14.11 -2.42 22.68
C GLU A 301 14.46 -3.84 22.20
N HIS A 302 14.17 -4.15 20.92
CA HIS A 302 14.28 -5.51 20.38
C HIS A 302 15.26 -5.64 19.21
N VAL A 303 15.47 -4.57 18.44
CA VAL A 303 16.33 -4.59 17.25
C VAL A 303 17.27 -3.39 17.20
N ASN A 304 18.41 -3.54 16.56
CA ASN A 304 19.34 -2.44 16.33
C ASN A 304 18.79 -1.50 15.23
N THR A 305 18.05 -0.48 15.64
CA THR A 305 17.42 0.49 14.72
C THR A 305 18.42 1.35 13.93
N LYS A 306 19.71 1.34 14.29
CA LYS A 306 20.77 2.05 13.53
C LYS A 306 21.07 1.40 12.18
N ILE A 307 20.86 0.07 12.07
CA ILE A 307 21.08 -0.67 10.80
C ILE A 307 19.82 -0.81 9.98
N VAL A 308 18.64 -0.54 10.54
CA VAL A 308 17.36 -0.55 9.83
C VAL A 308 17.25 0.73 8.99
N LYS A 309 17.04 0.58 7.69
CA LYS A 309 16.82 1.72 6.79
C LYS A 309 15.40 2.25 6.93
N PHE A 310 15.25 3.56 6.91
CA PHE A 310 13.95 4.22 6.85
C PHE A 310 13.85 5.08 5.59
N GLN A 311 12.71 4.96 4.89
CA GLN A 311 12.36 5.78 3.72
C GLN A 311 10.88 6.11 3.79
N VAL A 312 10.50 7.37 3.82
CA VAL A 312 9.10 7.80 3.94
C VAL A 312 8.20 7.14 2.88
N ILE A 313 8.70 7.00 1.67
CA ILE A 313 7.96 6.43 0.54
C ILE A 313 8.10 4.91 0.39
N TYR A 314 8.76 4.22 1.34
CA TYR A 314 8.92 2.78 1.23
C TYR A 314 7.54 2.09 1.17
N GLY A 315 7.38 1.20 0.24
CA GLY A 315 6.13 0.46 0.05
C GLY A 315 5.07 1.16 -0.80
N LEU A 316 5.19 2.49 -1.08
CA LEU A 316 4.24 3.20 -1.95
C LEU A 316 4.14 2.65 -3.38
N THR A 317 5.15 1.92 -3.83
CA THR A 317 5.18 1.31 -5.17
C THR A 317 4.75 -0.14 -5.18
N THR A 318 4.41 -0.71 -4.03
CA THR A 318 4.21 -2.15 -3.87
C THR A 318 2.74 -2.55 -3.82
N LEU A 319 1.98 -1.98 -2.89
CA LEU A 319 0.55 -2.25 -2.70
C LEU A 319 -0.18 -0.95 -2.38
N GLU A 320 -1.18 -0.60 -3.19
CA GLU A 320 -1.90 0.67 -3.11
C GLU A 320 -2.81 0.81 -1.88
N TYR A 321 -2.94 -0.21 -1.04
CA TYR A 321 -3.82 -0.19 0.13
C TYR A 321 -3.12 0.04 1.48
N TYR A 322 -1.78 0.11 1.53
CA TYR A 322 -1.10 0.45 2.78
C TYR A 322 -1.32 1.92 3.14
N ASP A 323 -1.66 2.21 4.39
CA ASP A 323 -2.01 3.56 4.86
C ASP A 323 -1.27 4.00 6.15
N GLY A 324 -0.32 3.19 6.62
CA GLY A 324 0.48 3.45 7.82
C GLY A 324 1.89 2.90 7.72
N PHE A 325 2.34 2.27 8.80
CA PHE A 325 3.64 1.62 8.88
C PHE A 325 3.80 0.53 7.82
N VAL A 326 4.94 0.52 7.14
CA VAL A 326 5.31 -0.45 6.11
C VAL A 326 6.73 -0.94 6.38
N PHE A 327 6.97 -2.22 6.13
CA PHE A 327 8.30 -2.80 6.28
C PHE A 327 8.56 -3.87 5.23
N GLY A 328 9.83 -4.12 4.98
CA GLY A 328 10.26 -5.21 4.13
C GLY A 328 11.66 -5.66 4.48
N PHE A 329 11.97 -6.87 4.07
CA PHE A 329 13.27 -7.49 4.25
C PHE A 329 13.83 -7.90 2.89
N GLN A 330 15.09 -7.57 2.65
CA GLN A 330 15.76 -7.77 1.37
C GLN A 330 17.09 -8.47 1.61
N PHE A 331 17.48 -9.33 0.68
CA PHE A 331 18.86 -9.84 0.65
C PHE A 331 19.81 -8.83 0.01
N ASP A 332 21.11 -9.00 0.22
CA ASP A 332 22.14 -8.15 -0.38
C ASP A 332 22.12 -8.16 -1.90
N ASN A 333 21.68 -9.27 -2.51
CA ASN A 333 21.52 -9.37 -3.95
C ASN A 333 20.32 -8.54 -4.41
N ARG A 334 20.60 -7.38 -4.99
CA ARG A 334 19.60 -6.43 -5.51
C ARG A 334 18.74 -6.97 -6.66
N ASN A 335 19.11 -8.09 -7.25
CA ASN A 335 18.33 -8.72 -8.31
C ASN A 335 17.11 -9.48 -7.76
N TYR A 336 17.07 -9.77 -6.46
CA TYR A 336 15.91 -10.42 -5.85
C TYR A 336 14.89 -9.40 -5.35
N PRO A 337 13.58 -9.70 -5.45
CA PRO A 337 12.55 -8.90 -4.81
C PRO A 337 12.67 -9.01 -3.28
N PRO A 338 12.06 -8.09 -2.52
CA PRO A 338 11.97 -8.24 -1.07
C PRO A 338 11.43 -9.62 -0.69
N ILE A 339 12.14 -10.32 0.21
CA ILE A 339 11.77 -11.67 0.64
C ILE A 339 10.53 -11.66 1.53
N ALA A 340 10.36 -10.60 2.31
CA ALA A 340 9.17 -10.33 3.09
C ALA A 340 8.74 -8.88 2.93
N GLN A 341 7.44 -8.66 2.95
CA GLN A 341 6.84 -7.33 2.93
C GLN A 341 5.57 -7.33 3.78
N GLY A 342 5.38 -6.26 4.53
CA GLY A 342 4.20 -6.08 5.36
C GLY A 342 3.87 -4.61 5.55
N GLY A 343 2.66 -4.36 6.03
CA GLY A 343 2.22 -3.00 6.34
C GLY A 343 0.80 -2.94 6.86
N ARG A 344 0.46 -1.76 7.37
CA ARG A 344 -0.85 -1.41 7.91
C ARG A 344 -1.82 -1.00 6.80
N TYR A 345 -3.09 -1.43 6.93
CA TYR A 345 -4.14 -1.19 5.92
C TYR A 345 -5.53 -0.96 6.53
N ASP A 346 -5.61 -0.10 7.54
CA ASP A 346 -6.84 0.21 8.28
C ASP A 346 -7.94 0.79 7.38
N SER A 347 -7.56 1.58 6.37
CA SER A 347 -8.50 2.18 5.41
C SER A 347 -9.20 1.13 4.56
N LEU A 348 -8.50 0.07 4.16
CA LEU A 348 -9.10 -1.05 3.43
C LEU A 348 -10.16 -1.76 4.30
N CYS A 349 -9.85 -2.00 5.57
CA CYS A 349 -10.80 -2.58 6.51
C CYS A 349 -12.05 -1.70 6.68
N SER A 350 -11.84 -0.39 6.79
CA SER A 350 -12.92 0.58 6.96
C SER A 350 -13.83 0.66 5.74
N SER A 351 -13.26 0.59 4.52
CA SER A 351 -14.03 0.63 3.27
C SER A 351 -14.92 -0.58 3.05
N LEU A 352 -14.51 -1.75 3.59
CA LEU A 352 -15.23 -3.02 3.45
C LEU A 352 -16.21 -3.30 4.60
N SER A 353 -16.04 -2.61 5.72
CA SER A 353 -16.90 -2.79 6.89
C SER A 353 -18.26 -2.12 6.68
N LYS A 354 -19.32 -2.91 6.44
CA LYS A 354 -20.71 -2.44 6.23
C LYS A 354 -21.33 -1.62 7.39
N LYS A 355 -20.66 -1.52 8.55
CA LYS A 355 -21.21 -0.87 9.77
C LYS A 355 -20.31 0.23 10.34
N GLY A 356 -19.38 0.79 9.58
CA GLY A 356 -18.47 1.83 10.09
C GLY A 356 -17.59 1.37 11.26
N LYS A 357 -17.39 0.05 11.43
CA LYS A 357 -16.53 -0.48 12.47
C LYS A 357 -15.08 -0.15 12.12
N SER A 358 -14.41 0.57 12.98
CA SER A 358 -12.98 0.83 12.85
C SER A 358 -12.21 -0.41 13.29
N ILE A 359 -11.60 -1.09 12.32
CA ILE A 359 -10.71 -2.24 12.56
C ILE A 359 -9.31 -1.81 12.15
N SER A 360 -8.37 -2.00 13.06
CA SER A 360 -6.95 -1.82 12.81
C SER A 360 -6.39 -3.12 12.26
N ALA A 361 -5.65 -3.04 11.16
CA ALA A 361 -5.12 -4.24 10.50
C ALA A 361 -3.70 -4.05 9.99
N ILE A 362 -2.87 -5.05 10.24
CA ILE A 362 -1.52 -5.15 9.71
C ILE A 362 -1.23 -6.58 9.31
N GLY A 363 -0.59 -6.77 8.17
CA GLY A 363 -0.21 -8.08 7.69
C GLY A 363 1.17 -8.10 7.05
N SER A 364 1.68 -9.30 6.84
CA SER A 364 2.94 -9.50 6.13
C SER A 364 2.95 -10.82 5.38
N MET A 365 3.69 -10.87 4.28
CA MET A 365 3.94 -12.06 3.50
C MET A 365 5.43 -12.37 3.36
N LEU A 366 5.75 -13.64 3.25
CA LEU A 366 7.05 -14.22 2.93
C LEU A 366 6.97 -14.89 1.55
N ARG A 367 7.96 -14.62 0.69
CA ARG A 367 8.11 -15.27 -0.62
C ARG A 367 8.91 -16.55 -0.46
N MET A 368 8.23 -17.66 -0.29
CA MET A 368 8.87 -18.95 -0.02
C MET A 368 9.73 -19.46 -1.18
N ASP A 369 9.35 -19.13 -2.44
CA ASP A 369 10.12 -19.48 -3.64
C ASP A 369 11.55 -18.89 -3.64
N PHE A 370 11.76 -17.76 -2.95
CA PHE A 370 13.08 -17.12 -2.83
C PHE A 370 13.78 -17.52 -1.55
N LEU A 371 13.07 -17.80 -0.48
CA LEU A 371 13.65 -18.23 0.79
C LEU A 371 14.38 -19.57 0.66
N GLY A 372 13.81 -20.52 -0.08
CA GLY A 372 14.42 -21.82 -0.35
C GLY A 372 15.71 -21.74 -1.18
N LYS A 373 15.85 -20.74 -2.05
CA LYS A 373 17.04 -20.59 -2.91
C LYS A 373 18.27 -20.07 -2.17
N THR A 374 18.08 -19.19 -1.21
CA THR A 374 19.17 -18.57 -0.46
C THR A 374 19.84 -19.51 0.53
N VAL A 375 19.19 -20.59 0.93
CA VAL A 375 19.81 -21.62 1.80
C VAL A 375 20.89 -22.40 1.05
N THR A 376 20.81 -22.52 -0.26
CA THR A 376 21.81 -23.21 -1.09
C THR A 376 22.97 -22.31 -1.51
N ASP A 377 22.73 -21.01 -1.74
CA ASP A 377 23.76 -20.07 -2.24
C ASP A 377 24.72 -19.54 -1.17
N TYR A 378 24.44 -19.77 0.12
CA TYR A 378 25.27 -19.27 1.24
C TYR A 378 25.92 -20.37 2.07
N ARG A 379 25.97 -21.62 1.58
CA ARG A 379 26.68 -22.72 2.24
C ARG A 379 28.10 -22.96 1.71
N ASP A 380 28.57 -22.14 0.76
CA ASP A 380 29.95 -22.17 0.24
C ASP A 380 30.80 -21.03 0.85
#